data_4ad99b71417c4146dc93890ba71e8fea
#
_entry.id   4ad99b71417c4146dc93890ba71e8fea
#
_cell.length_a   1.000
_cell.length_b   1.000
_cell.length_c   1.000
_cell.angle_alpha   90.00
_cell.angle_beta   90.00
_cell.angle_gamma   90.00
#
_symmetry.space_group_name_H-M   'P 1'
#
loop_
_entity.id
_entity.type
_entity.pdbx_description
1 polymer ?
#
loop_
_entity_poly.entity_id
_entity_poly.type
_entity_poly.pdbx_seq_one_letter_code
_entity_poly.pdbx_strand_id
1 'polypeptide(L)'
;MSDELYRVLPGTPLGRLPYIMHQHIDSALITAFVERWQPDTNTFHMPWGEMTIMLHDVQRILGIGIDGSLPVQPSDNEWQLGLAGLFGMPLSELRAKGHFTSGSINVGALLQLCHRSQSMDTQRTAYYMAIVGSTLLVDKTRVGMRPHPVVTVIADQADISWGAVTLAHMYRQLGMATRTGCKTIAGCLTLLQTWIYEYFPAFRPHPRQADMPNKTRAEMWSPPKPIRELSRLIDCRSILDAMTEAQVEWTPYLTYDRSLLNEHPRTSYIGGITCFDIVEVYLPERTVRQLGFAQEIPPAPLRPTQALRPAQGSYSVTFASSCMFTEMWSRFPYCARVVEQAQRRASVPSEAAPDYVDWFRVSSHCFLIPGEGPAAAFGAADNRVEYFAAEFPTRLAPLLRMPAIAQMTPRERDAADMYLEDLRELFSEWQECRGRSP
;
A
#
# COMPACT_ATOMS: atom_id res chain seq x y z
N MET A 1 -1.66 -1.58 -27.30
CA MET A 1 -2.14 -0.30 -26.74
C MET A 1 -2.09 0.72 -27.85
N SER A 2 -3.10 1.58 -28.00
CA SER A 2 -3.09 2.62 -29.04
C SER A 2 -2.06 3.69 -28.72
N ASP A 3 -1.48 4.34 -29.76
CA ASP A 3 -0.50 5.41 -29.61
C ASP A 3 -1.04 6.59 -28.79
N GLU A 4 -2.35 6.86 -28.93
CA GLU A 4 -3.03 7.93 -28.21
C GLU A 4 -3.10 7.62 -26.72
N LEU A 5 -3.47 6.40 -26.33
CA LEU A 5 -3.52 5.97 -24.94
C LEU A 5 -2.14 6.01 -24.29
N TYR A 6 -1.11 5.57 -25.01
CA TYR A 6 0.28 5.62 -24.54
C TYR A 6 0.76 7.04 -24.24
N ARG A 7 0.28 8.04 -24.99
CA ARG A 7 0.64 9.46 -24.76
C ARG A 7 -0.10 10.08 -23.58
N VAL A 8 -1.34 9.67 -23.33
CA VAL A 8 -2.21 10.28 -22.31
C VAL A 8 -1.99 9.66 -20.93
N LEU A 9 -1.82 8.35 -20.84
CA LEU A 9 -1.71 7.63 -19.56
C LEU A 9 -0.61 8.11 -18.63
N PRO A 10 0.64 8.35 -19.10
CA PRO A 10 1.71 8.83 -18.23
C PRO A 10 1.44 10.21 -17.61
N GLY A 11 0.55 10.99 -18.21
CA GLY A 11 0.10 12.28 -17.69
C GLY A 11 -0.90 12.18 -16.53
N THR A 12 -1.44 11.00 -16.27
CA THR A 12 -2.39 10.78 -15.17
C THR A 12 -1.66 10.30 -13.90
N PRO A 13 -2.17 10.60 -12.69
CA PRO A 13 -1.56 10.13 -11.44
C PRO A 13 -1.37 8.62 -11.41
N LEU A 14 -2.37 7.83 -11.81
CA LEU A 14 -2.26 6.37 -11.86
C LEU A 14 -1.28 5.89 -12.93
N GLY A 15 -1.24 6.54 -14.08
CA GLY A 15 -0.32 6.20 -15.16
C GLY A 15 1.16 6.41 -14.82
N ARG A 16 1.48 7.25 -13.82
CA ARG A 16 2.84 7.46 -13.34
C ARG A 16 3.34 6.38 -12.38
N LEU A 17 2.45 5.63 -11.74
CA LEU A 17 2.80 4.64 -10.73
C LEU A 17 3.88 3.63 -11.17
N PRO A 18 3.82 3.04 -12.39
CA PRO A 18 4.87 2.10 -12.83
C PRO A 18 6.29 2.70 -12.86
N TYR A 19 6.39 4.02 -12.98
CA TYR A 19 7.68 4.72 -13.07
C TYR A 19 8.29 5.03 -11.71
N ILE A 20 7.47 5.04 -10.65
CA ILE A 20 7.88 5.42 -9.30
C ILE A 20 8.02 4.23 -8.36
N MET A 21 7.55 3.03 -8.77
CA MET A 21 7.71 1.83 -7.95
C MET A 21 9.19 1.47 -7.78
N HIS A 22 9.57 1.12 -6.55
CA HIS A 22 10.93 0.69 -6.25
C HIS A 22 11.26 -0.64 -6.92
N GLN A 23 12.47 -0.75 -7.46
CA GLN A 23 12.98 -2.00 -8.04
C GLN A 23 13.32 -3.03 -6.97
N HIS A 24 13.68 -2.57 -5.77
CA HIS A 24 14.09 -3.41 -4.67
C HIS A 24 13.35 -3.04 -3.41
N ILE A 25 12.81 -4.05 -2.74
CA ILE A 25 12.17 -3.93 -1.43
C ILE A 25 13.04 -4.67 -0.41
N ASP A 26 13.45 -3.97 0.65
CA ASP A 26 14.17 -4.56 1.78
C ASP A 26 13.18 -5.30 2.69
N SER A 27 13.02 -6.59 2.44
CA SER A 27 12.06 -7.42 3.19
C SER A 27 12.40 -7.51 4.68
N ALA A 28 13.66 -7.48 5.06
CA ALA A 28 14.09 -7.48 6.45
C ALA A 28 13.65 -6.19 7.16
N LEU A 29 13.88 -5.05 6.53
CA LEU A 29 13.43 -3.75 7.04
C LEU A 29 11.91 -3.69 7.17
N ILE A 30 11.18 -4.09 6.12
CA ILE A 30 9.72 -4.14 6.14
C ILE A 30 9.21 -5.04 7.28
N THR A 31 9.81 -6.22 7.46
CA THR A 31 9.43 -7.17 8.53
C THR A 31 9.63 -6.56 9.91
N ALA A 32 10.76 -5.90 10.17
CA ALA A 32 11.04 -5.27 11.45
C ALA A 32 10.01 -4.18 11.83
N PHE A 33 9.46 -3.48 10.83
CA PHE A 33 8.35 -2.54 11.04
C PHE A 33 7.01 -3.24 11.23
N VAL A 34 6.69 -4.25 10.42
CA VAL A 34 5.42 -4.99 10.50
C VAL A 34 5.25 -5.66 11.87
N GLU A 35 6.30 -6.16 12.48
CA GLU A 35 6.27 -6.75 13.83
C GLU A 35 5.79 -5.76 14.91
N ARG A 36 5.88 -4.45 14.64
CA ARG A 36 5.44 -3.37 15.53
C ARG A 36 4.06 -2.83 15.20
N TRP A 37 3.43 -3.36 14.15
CA TRP A 37 2.13 -2.90 13.72
C TRP A 37 1.02 -3.37 14.66
N GLN A 38 0.16 -2.43 15.09
CA GLN A 38 -1.01 -2.72 15.89
C GLN A 38 -2.30 -2.52 15.08
N PRO A 39 -3.00 -3.61 14.73
CA PRO A 39 -4.19 -3.52 13.88
C PRO A 39 -5.39 -2.80 14.51
N ASP A 40 -5.45 -2.68 15.83
CA ASP A 40 -6.57 -2.03 16.51
C ASP A 40 -6.50 -0.50 16.43
N THR A 41 -5.33 0.04 16.23
CA THR A 41 -5.08 1.48 16.10
C THR A 41 -4.61 1.87 14.69
N ASN A 42 -4.23 0.88 13.87
CA ASN A 42 -3.56 1.06 12.57
C ASN A 42 -2.31 1.95 12.70
N THR A 43 -1.48 1.65 13.70
CA THR A 43 -0.24 2.36 14.00
C THR A 43 0.92 1.39 14.27
N PHE A 44 2.15 1.84 14.02
CA PHE A 44 3.37 1.21 14.50
C PHE A 44 3.63 1.66 15.94
N HIS A 45 3.84 0.71 16.85
CA HIS A 45 4.22 0.97 18.24
C HIS A 45 5.73 1.02 18.36
N MET A 46 6.26 2.22 18.51
CA MET A 46 7.69 2.50 18.67
C MET A 46 8.05 2.77 20.12
N PRO A 47 9.33 2.72 20.55
CA PRO A 47 9.72 2.98 21.94
C PRO A 47 9.22 4.32 22.51
N TRP A 48 9.01 5.30 21.65
CA TRP A 48 8.58 6.67 21.98
C TRP A 48 7.11 6.98 21.72
N GLY A 49 6.31 6.01 21.24
CA GLY A 49 4.88 6.21 20.94
C GLY A 49 4.46 5.68 19.58
N GLU A 50 3.30 6.13 19.14
CA GLU A 50 2.67 5.66 17.91
C GLU A 50 3.10 6.49 16.69
N MET A 51 3.26 5.81 15.55
CA MET A 51 3.48 6.39 14.23
C MET A 51 2.68 5.61 13.19
N THR A 52 2.26 6.27 12.11
CA THR A 52 1.55 5.60 11.02
C THR A 52 1.76 6.28 9.67
N ILE A 53 1.47 5.56 8.60
CA ILE A 53 1.34 6.16 7.27
C ILE A 53 0.01 6.93 7.24
N MET A 54 0.05 8.20 6.88
CA MET A 54 -1.15 9.04 6.78
C MET A 54 -1.50 9.38 5.33
N LEU A 55 -2.66 10.00 5.11
CA LEU A 55 -3.13 10.37 3.76
C LEU A 55 -2.15 11.29 3.03
N HIS A 56 -1.57 12.27 3.73
CA HIS A 56 -0.57 13.15 3.12
C HIS A 56 0.71 12.42 2.72
N ASP A 57 1.11 11.37 3.47
CA ASP A 57 2.25 10.52 3.07
C ASP A 57 1.97 9.84 1.73
N VAL A 58 0.77 9.26 1.59
CA VAL A 58 0.38 8.60 0.33
C VAL A 58 0.49 9.56 -0.84
N GLN A 59 -0.01 10.78 -0.68
CA GLN A 59 0.06 11.78 -1.73
C GLN A 59 1.49 12.23 -2.03
N ARG A 60 2.29 12.54 -1.01
CA ARG A 60 3.68 13.00 -1.19
C ARG A 60 4.57 11.89 -1.75
N ILE A 61 4.35 10.66 -1.32
CA ILE A 61 5.15 9.51 -1.74
C ILE A 61 4.77 9.03 -3.14
N LEU A 62 3.48 8.87 -3.43
CA LEU A 62 3.00 8.28 -4.69
C LEU A 62 2.45 9.29 -5.69
N GLY A 63 2.15 10.52 -5.28
CA GLY A 63 1.58 11.55 -6.14
C GLY A 63 0.13 11.27 -6.56
N ILE A 64 -0.60 10.42 -5.82
CA ILE A 64 -2.01 10.11 -6.08
C ILE A 64 -2.93 10.92 -5.15
N GLY A 65 -4.13 11.27 -5.66
CA GLY A 65 -5.09 12.09 -4.92
C GLY A 65 -5.63 11.41 -3.67
N ILE A 66 -5.76 12.20 -2.59
CA ILE A 66 -6.37 11.80 -1.32
C ILE A 66 -7.77 12.40 -1.12
N ASP A 67 -8.13 13.35 -1.97
CA ASP A 67 -9.47 13.92 -2.06
C ASP A 67 -10.34 13.09 -3.00
N GLY A 68 -11.64 13.40 -3.06
CA GLY A 68 -12.59 12.64 -3.85
C GLY A 68 -13.43 11.69 -3.00
N SER A 69 -14.21 10.83 -3.66
CA SER A 69 -15.13 9.90 -3.01
C SER A 69 -14.45 8.58 -2.65
N LEU A 70 -14.98 7.91 -1.63
CA LEU A 70 -14.61 6.52 -1.34
C LEU A 70 -15.41 5.58 -2.24
N PRO A 71 -14.80 4.53 -2.80
CA PRO A 71 -15.50 3.57 -3.62
C PRO A 71 -16.52 2.78 -2.78
N VAL A 72 -17.70 2.60 -3.34
CA VAL A 72 -18.70 1.68 -2.80
C VAL A 72 -18.37 0.27 -3.27
N GLN A 73 -18.57 -0.71 -2.40
CA GLN A 73 -18.44 -2.11 -2.80
C GLN A 73 -19.51 -2.46 -3.85
N PRO A 74 -19.14 -2.86 -5.06
CA PRO A 74 -20.10 -3.30 -6.04
C PRO A 74 -20.72 -4.65 -5.63
N SER A 75 -21.97 -4.88 -6.03
CA SER A 75 -22.58 -6.18 -5.90
C SER A 75 -21.85 -7.23 -6.77
N ASP A 76 -22.03 -8.51 -6.44
CA ASP A 76 -21.46 -9.61 -7.23
C ASP A 76 -21.89 -9.56 -8.70
N ASN A 77 -23.12 -9.14 -8.96
CA ASN A 77 -23.62 -9.02 -10.34
C ASN A 77 -22.93 -7.88 -11.10
N GLU A 78 -22.71 -6.73 -10.46
CA GLU A 78 -22.09 -5.56 -11.11
C GLU A 78 -20.64 -5.83 -11.51
N TRP A 79 -19.81 -6.37 -10.62
CA TRP A 79 -18.42 -6.64 -11.00
C TRP A 79 -18.29 -7.79 -12.00
N GLN A 80 -19.20 -8.80 -11.93
CA GLN A 80 -19.20 -9.90 -12.91
C GLN A 80 -19.58 -9.42 -14.30
N LEU A 81 -20.61 -8.57 -14.42
CA LEU A 81 -21.00 -7.95 -15.68
C LEU A 81 -19.91 -7.02 -16.20
N GLY A 82 -19.33 -6.20 -15.33
CA GLY A 82 -18.23 -5.31 -15.70
C GLY A 82 -17.03 -6.09 -16.23
N LEU A 83 -16.67 -7.19 -15.59
CA LEU A 83 -15.56 -8.04 -16.03
C LEU A 83 -15.87 -8.77 -17.33
N ALA A 84 -17.08 -9.32 -17.45
CA ALA A 84 -17.52 -9.99 -18.69
C ALA A 84 -17.56 -9.01 -19.87
N GLY A 85 -18.04 -7.78 -19.65
CA GLY A 85 -18.03 -6.72 -20.66
C GLY A 85 -16.61 -6.30 -21.05
N LEU A 86 -15.72 -6.16 -20.09
CA LEU A 86 -14.31 -5.79 -20.33
C LEU A 86 -13.59 -6.82 -21.23
N PHE A 87 -13.77 -8.11 -20.94
CA PHE A 87 -13.15 -9.19 -21.72
C PHE A 87 -13.95 -9.65 -22.94
N GLY A 88 -15.20 -9.19 -23.10
CA GLY A 88 -16.09 -9.63 -24.18
C GLY A 88 -16.48 -11.12 -24.10
N MET A 89 -16.42 -11.72 -22.88
CA MET A 89 -16.74 -13.14 -22.69
C MET A 89 -17.32 -13.40 -21.29
N PRO A 90 -18.13 -14.45 -21.11
CA PRO A 90 -18.73 -14.77 -19.81
C PRO A 90 -17.68 -15.23 -18.78
N LEU A 91 -18.00 -15.08 -17.50
CA LEU A 91 -17.09 -15.43 -16.39
C LEU A 91 -16.68 -16.92 -16.41
N SER A 92 -17.56 -17.81 -16.89
CA SER A 92 -17.25 -19.24 -17.07
C SER A 92 -16.10 -19.48 -18.05
N GLU A 93 -16.07 -18.73 -19.14
CA GLU A 93 -15.00 -18.79 -20.14
C GLU A 93 -13.70 -18.16 -19.61
N LEU A 94 -13.78 -17.06 -18.85
CA LEU A 94 -12.64 -16.45 -18.17
C LEU A 94 -11.98 -17.43 -17.19
N ARG A 95 -12.80 -18.23 -16.48
CA ARG A 95 -12.30 -19.29 -15.60
C ARG A 95 -11.63 -20.42 -16.39
N ALA A 96 -12.25 -20.86 -17.48
CA ALA A 96 -11.70 -21.91 -18.33
C ALA A 96 -10.34 -21.52 -18.95
N LYS A 97 -10.15 -20.24 -19.24
CA LYS A 97 -8.90 -19.68 -19.77
C LYS A 97 -7.88 -19.33 -18.71
N GLY A 98 -8.17 -19.52 -17.43
CA GLY A 98 -7.28 -19.12 -16.32
C GLY A 98 -7.13 -17.60 -16.10
N HIS A 99 -7.98 -16.79 -16.75
CA HIS A 99 -7.97 -15.34 -16.59
C HIS A 99 -8.59 -14.88 -15.25
N PHE A 100 -9.48 -15.72 -14.70
CA PHE A 100 -10.12 -15.50 -13.41
C PHE A 100 -10.09 -16.80 -12.58
N THR A 101 -9.38 -16.77 -11.46
CA THR A 101 -9.22 -17.95 -10.57
C THR A 101 -9.33 -17.53 -9.12
N SER A 102 -10.00 -18.36 -8.30
CA SER A 102 -10.09 -18.14 -6.84
C SER A 102 -10.53 -16.72 -6.43
N GLY A 103 -11.42 -16.09 -7.21
CA GLY A 103 -11.91 -14.73 -6.92
C GLY A 103 -10.98 -13.61 -7.37
N SER A 104 -9.93 -13.92 -8.12
CA SER A 104 -8.95 -12.93 -8.60
C SER A 104 -8.80 -12.95 -10.11
N ILE A 105 -8.61 -11.78 -10.71
CA ILE A 105 -8.27 -11.60 -12.12
C ILE A 105 -6.77 -11.71 -12.28
N ASN A 106 -6.32 -12.43 -13.29
CA ASN A 106 -4.90 -12.49 -13.64
C ASN A 106 -4.46 -11.15 -14.27
N VAL A 107 -3.47 -10.48 -13.67
CA VAL A 107 -2.92 -9.21 -14.18
C VAL A 107 -2.30 -9.37 -15.56
N GLY A 108 -1.66 -10.51 -15.84
CA GLY A 108 -1.14 -10.82 -17.18
C GLY A 108 -2.24 -10.90 -18.24
N ALA A 109 -3.44 -11.41 -17.89
CA ALA A 109 -4.58 -11.41 -18.81
C ALA A 109 -5.07 -9.99 -19.11
N LEU A 110 -5.07 -9.08 -18.12
CA LEU A 110 -5.40 -7.67 -18.32
C LEU A 110 -4.40 -6.99 -19.27
N LEU A 111 -3.11 -7.25 -19.10
CA LEU A 111 -2.07 -6.72 -19.99
C LEU A 111 -2.21 -7.26 -21.40
N GLN A 112 -2.48 -8.56 -21.57
CA GLN A 112 -2.75 -9.13 -22.90
C GLN A 112 -3.98 -8.49 -23.54
N LEU A 113 -5.05 -8.25 -22.78
CA LEU A 113 -6.25 -7.58 -23.26
C LEU A 113 -5.94 -6.14 -23.70
N CYS A 114 -5.16 -5.41 -22.89
CA CYS A 114 -4.70 -4.06 -23.22
C CYS A 114 -3.96 -3.99 -24.56
N HIS A 115 -3.10 -4.98 -24.85
CA HIS A 115 -2.33 -5.02 -26.09
C HIS A 115 -3.11 -5.51 -27.31
N ARG A 116 -4.10 -6.40 -27.13
CA ARG A 116 -4.83 -7.05 -28.22
C ARG A 116 -6.13 -6.35 -28.60
N SER A 117 -6.74 -5.60 -27.70
CA SER A 117 -8.01 -4.93 -27.96
C SER A 117 -7.86 -3.84 -29.01
N GLN A 118 -8.90 -3.68 -29.85
CA GLN A 118 -9.04 -2.56 -30.78
C GLN A 118 -9.80 -1.38 -30.14
N SER A 119 -10.49 -1.60 -29.03
CA SER A 119 -11.22 -0.56 -28.30
C SER A 119 -10.28 0.19 -27.36
N MET A 120 -10.23 1.51 -27.50
CA MET A 120 -9.43 2.38 -26.63
C MET A 120 -9.92 2.34 -25.19
N ASP A 121 -11.23 2.28 -24.95
CA ASP A 121 -11.81 2.18 -23.61
C ASP A 121 -11.45 0.87 -22.95
N THR A 122 -11.50 -0.24 -23.69
CA THR A 122 -11.07 -1.55 -23.18
C THR A 122 -9.56 -1.53 -22.83
N GLN A 123 -8.73 -0.96 -23.71
CA GLN A 123 -7.29 -0.82 -23.46
C GLN A 123 -7.02 -0.01 -22.19
N ARG A 124 -7.67 1.16 -22.06
CA ARG A 124 -7.54 2.06 -20.92
C ARG A 124 -7.96 1.36 -19.62
N THR A 125 -9.13 0.74 -19.60
CA THR A 125 -9.65 0.05 -18.43
C THR A 125 -8.75 -1.12 -18.02
N ALA A 126 -8.35 -1.96 -18.97
CA ALA A 126 -7.45 -3.08 -18.70
C ALA A 126 -6.09 -2.62 -18.17
N TYR A 127 -5.55 -1.53 -18.69
CA TYR A 127 -4.30 -0.96 -18.25
C TYR A 127 -4.40 -0.41 -16.82
N TYR A 128 -5.42 0.38 -16.52
CA TYR A 128 -5.62 0.89 -15.16
C TYR A 128 -5.84 -0.23 -14.16
N MET A 129 -6.63 -1.24 -14.50
CA MET A 129 -6.79 -2.41 -13.66
C MET A 129 -5.44 -3.10 -13.40
N ALA A 130 -4.62 -3.27 -14.42
CA ALA A 130 -3.30 -3.87 -14.26
C ALA A 130 -2.39 -3.02 -13.36
N ILE A 131 -2.38 -1.69 -13.53
CA ILE A 131 -1.61 -0.78 -12.65
C ILE A 131 -2.10 -0.90 -11.20
N VAL A 132 -3.40 -0.70 -10.97
CA VAL A 132 -3.97 -0.72 -9.61
C VAL A 132 -3.66 -2.03 -8.92
N GLY A 133 -3.84 -3.17 -9.61
CA GLY A 133 -3.58 -4.49 -9.06
C GLY A 133 -2.11 -4.81 -8.82
N SER A 134 -1.19 -4.24 -9.60
CA SER A 134 0.25 -4.50 -9.47
C SER A 134 1.01 -3.48 -8.62
N THR A 135 0.39 -2.35 -8.26
CA THR A 135 1.08 -1.26 -7.55
C THR A 135 0.39 -0.88 -6.23
N LEU A 136 -0.91 -0.61 -6.25
CA LEU A 136 -1.65 -0.09 -5.10
C LEU A 136 -2.32 -1.20 -4.28
N LEU A 137 -3.03 -2.11 -4.95
CA LEU A 137 -3.86 -3.14 -4.35
C LEU A 137 -3.25 -4.54 -4.51
N VAL A 138 -1.94 -4.61 -4.36
CA VAL A 138 -1.21 -5.88 -4.44
C VAL A 138 -1.69 -6.82 -3.35
N ASP A 139 -2.14 -8.01 -3.74
CA ASP A 139 -2.56 -9.04 -2.81
C ASP A 139 -1.50 -10.15 -2.66
N LYS A 140 -1.77 -11.15 -1.80
CA LYS A 140 -0.84 -12.25 -1.53
C LYS A 140 -0.57 -13.14 -2.73
N THR A 141 -1.46 -13.18 -3.70
CA THR A 141 -1.32 -14.02 -4.91
C THR A 141 -0.46 -13.36 -5.97
N ARG A 142 -0.34 -12.02 -5.93
CA ARG A 142 0.56 -11.15 -6.73
C ARG A 142 0.44 -11.22 -8.23
N VAL A 143 -0.13 -12.27 -8.75
CA VAL A 143 -0.50 -12.43 -10.16
C VAL A 143 -1.96 -12.09 -10.38
N GLY A 144 -2.71 -11.92 -9.29
CA GLY A 144 -4.12 -11.64 -9.32
C GLY A 144 -4.48 -10.35 -8.58
N MET A 145 -5.59 -9.79 -8.95
CA MET A 145 -6.24 -8.70 -8.24
C MET A 145 -7.72 -8.97 -8.06
N ARG A 146 -8.32 -8.39 -7.02
CA ARG A 146 -9.77 -8.48 -6.84
C ARG A 146 -10.51 -7.81 -7.99
N PRO A 147 -11.69 -8.32 -8.41
CA PRO A 147 -12.43 -7.78 -9.55
C PRO A 147 -13.15 -6.46 -9.25
N HIS A 148 -13.44 -6.15 -7.98
CA HIS A 148 -14.26 -5.00 -7.57
C HIS A 148 -13.83 -3.67 -8.21
N PRO A 149 -12.53 -3.35 -8.35
CA PRO A 149 -12.11 -2.13 -9.02
C PRO A 149 -12.61 -1.97 -10.45
N VAL A 150 -12.99 -3.05 -11.15
CA VAL A 150 -13.42 -2.97 -12.54
C VAL A 150 -14.59 -2.00 -12.73
N VAL A 151 -15.57 -2.02 -11.84
CA VAL A 151 -16.75 -1.16 -11.91
C VAL A 151 -16.35 0.31 -11.79
N THR A 152 -15.51 0.61 -10.79
CA THR A 152 -14.99 1.94 -10.56
C THR A 152 -14.13 2.42 -11.73
N VAL A 153 -13.30 1.53 -12.29
CA VAL A 153 -12.42 1.85 -13.41
C VAL A 153 -13.19 2.06 -14.72
N ILE A 154 -14.31 1.42 -14.93
CA ILE A 154 -15.17 1.63 -16.11
C ILE A 154 -15.95 2.97 -16.00
N ALA A 155 -16.38 3.35 -14.79
CA ALA A 155 -17.29 4.48 -14.56
C ALA A 155 -16.64 5.87 -14.61
N ASP A 156 -15.45 6.02 -15.15
CA ASP A 156 -14.64 7.23 -15.20
C ASP A 156 -14.26 7.83 -13.81
N GLN A 157 -13.01 7.75 -13.47
CA GLN A 157 -12.49 7.72 -12.11
C GLN A 157 -11.90 8.97 -11.57
N ALA A 158 -12.17 10.10 -12.20
CA ALA A 158 -11.54 11.37 -11.85
C ALA A 158 -11.83 11.80 -10.39
N ASP A 159 -12.85 11.22 -9.76
CA ASP A 159 -13.34 11.62 -8.44
C ASP A 159 -13.12 10.55 -7.33
N ILE A 160 -12.30 9.53 -7.55
CA ILE A 160 -11.99 8.54 -6.51
C ILE A 160 -10.74 8.93 -5.73
N SER A 161 -10.84 8.89 -4.40
CA SER A 161 -9.71 9.01 -3.50
C SER A 161 -8.84 7.76 -3.52
N TRP A 162 -8.05 7.59 -4.58
CA TRP A 162 -7.13 6.45 -4.71
C TRP A 162 -6.11 6.39 -3.58
N GLY A 163 -5.77 7.53 -2.99
CA GLY A 163 -4.90 7.57 -1.81
C GLY A 163 -5.55 6.93 -0.59
N ALA A 164 -6.82 7.22 -0.31
CA ALA A 164 -7.56 6.59 0.81
C ALA A 164 -7.78 5.09 0.55
N VAL A 165 -8.10 4.71 -0.68
CA VAL A 165 -8.23 3.30 -1.11
C VAL A 165 -6.92 2.54 -0.88
N THR A 166 -5.80 3.11 -1.29
CA THR A 166 -4.47 2.51 -1.12
C THR A 166 -4.12 2.36 0.36
N LEU A 167 -4.40 3.39 1.16
CA LEU A 167 -4.12 3.38 2.59
C LEU A 167 -4.97 2.34 3.34
N ALA A 168 -6.28 2.26 3.05
CA ALA A 168 -7.16 1.25 3.63
C ALA A 168 -6.69 -0.17 3.29
N HIS A 169 -6.31 -0.41 2.03
CA HIS A 169 -5.72 -1.68 1.63
C HIS A 169 -4.42 -1.97 2.37
N MET A 170 -3.51 -0.98 2.46
CA MET A 170 -2.23 -1.13 3.14
C MET A 170 -2.41 -1.48 4.62
N TYR A 171 -3.29 -0.78 5.34
CA TYR A 171 -3.61 -1.07 6.75
C TYR A 171 -4.11 -2.51 6.93
N ARG A 172 -5.03 -2.96 6.06
CA ARG A 172 -5.51 -4.34 6.04
C ARG A 172 -4.36 -5.33 5.83
N GLN A 173 -3.46 -5.08 4.88
CA GLN A 173 -2.34 -5.98 4.60
C GLN A 173 -1.33 -6.01 5.75
N LEU A 174 -1.05 -4.87 6.38
CA LEU A 174 -0.21 -4.80 7.58
C LEU A 174 -0.83 -5.60 8.73
N GLY A 175 -2.13 -5.41 9.00
CA GLY A 175 -2.85 -6.20 10.02
C GLY A 175 -2.91 -7.70 9.72
N MET A 176 -2.90 -8.08 8.45
CA MET A 176 -2.78 -9.49 8.07
C MET A 176 -1.36 -10.03 8.25
N ALA A 177 -0.36 -9.20 8.05
CA ALA A 177 1.05 -9.58 8.13
C ALA A 177 1.53 -9.80 9.57
N THR A 178 0.88 -9.18 10.59
CA THR A 178 1.20 -9.42 12.02
C THR A 178 0.75 -10.78 12.53
N ARG A 179 0.05 -11.59 11.73
CA ARG A 179 -0.52 -12.86 12.17
C ARG A 179 0.51 -13.97 12.14
N THR A 180 0.47 -14.83 13.14
CA THR A 180 1.29 -16.06 13.18
C THR A 180 1.11 -16.88 11.91
N GLY A 181 2.21 -17.27 11.28
CA GLY A 181 2.22 -18.05 10.04
C GLY A 181 1.95 -17.23 8.77
N CYS A 182 1.87 -15.91 8.83
CA CYS A 182 1.86 -15.08 7.63
C CYS A 182 3.24 -15.13 6.96
N LYS A 183 3.29 -15.71 5.76
CA LYS A 183 4.54 -15.85 4.99
C LYS A 183 4.78 -14.72 4.01
N THR A 184 3.82 -13.80 3.89
CA THR A 184 3.79 -12.85 2.78
C THR A 184 3.22 -11.52 3.20
N ILE A 185 3.98 -10.45 3.00
CA ILE A 185 3.52 -9.08 3.18
C ILE A 185 3.03 -8.59 1.81
N ALA A 186 1.80 -8.12 1.74
CA ALA A 186 1.17 -7.56 0.54
C ALA A 186 0.88 -6.07 0.72
N GLY A 187 0.28 -5.43 -0.30
CA GLY A 187 0.03 -3.99 -0.33
C GLY A 187 1.13 -3.23 -1.07
N CYS A 188 1.04 -1.91 -1.08
CA CYS A 188 2.00 -1.04 -1.74
C CYS A 188 3.30 -0.91 -0.92
N LEU A 189 4.23 -1.87 -1.07
CA LEU A 189 5.47 -1.89 -0.29
C LEU A 189 6.40 -0.71 -0.62
N THR A 190 6.32 -0.14 -1.82
CA THR A 190 7.01 1.12 -2.16
C THR A 190 6.56 2.25 -1.25
N LEU A 191 5.26 2.36 -0.97
CA LEU A 191 4.73 3.35 -0.04
C LEU A 191 5.33 3.18 1.36
N LEU A 192 5.28 1.96 1.90
CA LEU A 192 5.81 1.67 3.24
C LEU A 192 7.32 1.92 3.32
N GLN A 193 8.09 1.41 2.36
CA GLN A 193 9.54 1.56 2.36
C GLN A 193 9.98 3.02 2.21
N THR A 194 9.31 3.78 1.33
CA THR A 194 9.56 5.22 1.20
C THR A 194 9.19 5.96 2.48
N TRP A 195 8.05 5.65 3.09
CA TRP A 195 7.65 6.22 4.37
C TRP A 195 8.70 5.99 5.45
N ILE A 196 9.26 4.77 5.54
CA ILE A 196 10.38 4.48 6.44
C ILE A 196 11.58 5.40 6.15
N TYR A 197 11.95 5.58 4.90
CA TYR A 197 13.08 6.44 4.53
C TYR A 197 12.83 7.93 4.84
N GLU A 198 11.59 8.39 4.73
CA GLU A 198 11.24 9.78 5.05
C GLU A 198 11.35 10.06 6.54
N TYR A 199 10.80 9.17 7.38
CA TYR A 199 10.73 9.38 8.82
C TYR A 199 11.93 8.87 9.62
N PHE A 200 12.69 7.91 9.09
CA PHE A 200 13.76 7.23 9.80
C PHE A 200 15.11 7.36 9.08
N PRO A 201 15.86 8.44 9.33
CA PRO A 201 17.16 8.71 8.69
C PRO A 201 18.16 7.55 8.75
N ALA A 202 18.12 6.75 9.82
CA ALA A 202 19.02 5.60 10.03
C ALA A 202 18.87 4.52 8.95
N PHE A 203 17.75 4.47 8.21
CA PHE A 203 17.50 3.48 7.18
C PHE A 203 17.58 4.05 5.75
N ARG A 204 17.87 5.34 5.61
CA ARG A 204 17.92 6.01 4.29
C ARG A 204 19.03 5.45 3.40
N PRO A 205 18.70 5.00 2.18
CA PRO A 205 19.71 4.82 1.16
C PRO A 205 20.15 6.19 0.62
N HIS A 206 21.18 6.20 -0.21
CA HIS A 206 21.54 7.42 -0.91
C HIS A 206 20.40 7.88 -1.83
N PRO A 207 19.98 9.14 -1.78
CA PRO A 207 18.93 9.66 -2.62
C PRO A 207 19.33 9.55 -4.09
N ARG A 208 18.38 9.21 -4.93
CA ARG A 208 18.60 9.02 -6.38
C ARG A 208 18.92 10.32 -7.10
N GLN A 209 18.34 11.42 -6.65
CA GLN A 209 18.52 12.76 -7.20
C GLN A 209 18.26 13.82 -6.13
N ALA A 210 18.81 15.04 -6.35
CA ALA A 210 18.49 16.19 -5.53
C ALA A 210 16.98 16.52 -5.57
N ASP A 211 16.46 17.09 -4.48
CA ASP A 211 15.07 17.52 -4.38
C ASP A 211 14.62 18.30 -5.62
N MET A 212 13.66 17.75 -6.34
CA MET A 212 13.04 18.38 -7.49
C MET A 212 11.57 18.65 -7.21
N PRO A 213 11.07 19.90 -7.39
CA PRO A 213 9.71 20.28 -7.03
C PRO A 213 8.58 19.44 -7.64
N ASN A 214 8.86 18.78 -8.79
CA ASN A 214 7.86 18.04 -9.56
C ASN A 214 7.96 16.52 -9.41
N LYS A 215 8.80 16.00 -8.48
CA LYS A 215 8.96 14.59 -8.26
C LYS A 215 8.25 14.12 -6.98
N THR A 216 7.74 12.90 -7.03
CA THR A 216 7.22 12.22 -5.85
C THR A 216 8.37 11.75 -4.96
N ARG A 217 8.09 11.57 -3.66
CA ARG A 217 9.13 11.12 -2.72
C ARG A 217 9.67 9.73 -3.08
N ALA A 218 8.82 8.84 -3.62
CA ALA A 218 9.29 7.53 -4.08
C ALA A 218 10.36 7.61 -5.18
N GLU A 219 10.30 8.62 -6.07
CA GLU A 219 11.28 8.82 -7.13
C GLU A 219 12.65 9.30 -6.62
N MET A 220 12.71 9.79 -5.39
CA MET A 220 13.93 10.35 -4.81
C MET A 220 14.83 9.29 -4.21
N TRP A 221 14.30 8.11 -3.94
CA TRP A 221 15.03 7.03 -3.31
C TRP A 221 15.43 5.94 -4.30
N SER A 222 16.64 5.43 -4.17
CA SER A 222 17.16 4.29 -4.92
C SER A 222 17.53 3.16 -3.95
N PRO A 223 16.55 2.34 -3.53
CA PRO A 223 16.83 1.25 -2.61
C PRO A 223 17.91 0.32 -3.19
N PRO A 224 18.92 -0.04 -2.41
CA PRO A 224 19.92 -1.03 -2.82
C PRO A 224 19.28 -2.41 -2.96
N LYS A 225 19.95 -3.29 -3.68
CA LYS A 225 19.57 -4.71 -3.72
C LYS A 225 19.54 -5.27 -2.29
N PRO A 226 18.43 -5.88 -1.85
CA PRO A 226 18.28 -6.31 -0.48
C PRO A 226 19.27 -7.40 -0.10
N ILE A 227 19.79 -7.30 1.12
CA ILE A 227 20.57 -8.36 1.77
C ILE A 227 19.56 -9.33 2.38
N ARG A 228 19.58 -10.58 1.95
CA ARG A 228 18.63 -11.63 2.36
C ARG A 228 19.18 -12.50 3.49
N GLU A 229 19.76 -11.88 4.48
CA GLU A 229 20.32 -12.56 5.64
C GLU A 229 19.50 -12.25 6.89
N LEU A 230 19.35 -13.23 7.76
CA LEU A 230 18.68 -13.06 9.05
C LEU A 230 19.36 -11.98 9.90
N SER A 231 20.69 -11.81 9.76
CA SER A 231 21.47 -10.74 10.37
C SER A 231 20.87 -9.37 10.09
N ARG A 232 20.45 -9.10 8.84
CA ARG A 232 19.84 -7.83 8.46
C ARG A 232 18.55 -7.52 9.23
N LEU A 233 17.70 -8.53 9.47
CA LEU A 233 16.49 -8.36 10.29
C LEU A 233 16.82 -8.08 11.75
N ILE A 234 17.82 -8.79 12.30
CA ILE A 234 18.29 -8.57 13.67
C ILE A 234 18.82 -7.14 13.81
N ASP A 235 19.64 -6.68 12.84
CA ASP A 235 20.16 -5.32 12.83
C ASP A 235 19.04 -4.28 12.80
N CYS A 236 18.03 -4.45 11.93
CA CYS A 236 16.89 -3.54 11.85
C CYS A 236 16.11 -3.48 13.16
N ARG A 237 15.87 -4.62 13.82
CA ARG A 237 15.22 -4.67 15.14
C ARG A 237 16.04 -3.95 16.20
N SER A 238 17.34 -4.21 16.25
CA SER A 238 18.25 -3.59 17.23
C SER A 238 18.34 -2.08 17.06
N ILE A 239 18.40 -1.61 15.81
CA ILE A 239 18.36 -0.17 15.51
C ILE A 239 17.05 0.46 15.99
N LEU A 240 15.90 -0.16 15.70
CA LEU A 240 14.60 0.34 16.12
C LEU A 240 14.42 0.35 17.64
N ASP A 241 14.93 -0.69 18.37
CA ASP A 241 14.83 -0.77 19.82
C ASP A 241 15.76 0.24 20.53
N ALA A 242 16.90 0.56 19.92
CA ALA A 242 17.88 1.53 20.45
C ALA A 242 17.57 2.99 20.04
N MET A 243 16.67 3.19 19.07
CA MET A 243 16.36 4.51 18.54
C MET A 243 15.56 5.35 19.55
N THR A 244 15.80 6.65 19.55
CA THR A 244 15.06 7.64 20.35
C THR A 244 14.21 8.54 19.46
N GLU A 245 13.24 9.23 20.04
CA GLU A 245 12.37 10.19 19.35
C GLU A 245 13.14 11.32 18.68
N ALA A 246 14.32 11.69 19.18
CA ALA A 246 15.17 12.72 18.58
C ALA A 246 15.81 12.32 17.25
N GLN A 247 15.84 11.02 16.96
CA GLN A 247 16.40 10.47 15.73
C GLN A 247 15.35 10.29 14.62
N VAL A 248 14.09 10.64 14.91
CA VAL A 248 12.97 10.58 13.97
C VAL A 248 12.78 11.93 13.28
N GLU A 249 12.63 11.91 11.97
CA GLU A 249 12.20 13.08 11.20
C GLU A 249 10.67 13.17 11.25
N TRP A 250 10.12 13.89 12.22
CA TRP A 250 8.67 13.90 12.49
C TRP A 250 7.84 14.56 11.40
N THR A 251 8.42 15.52 10.69
CA THR A 251 7.69 16.35 9.72
C THR A 251 8.49 16.52 8.43
N PRO A 252 8.79 15.42 7.71
CA PRO A 252 9.72 15.43 6.58
C PRO A 252 9.28 16.31 5.41
N TYR A 253 8.00 16.72 5.38
CA TYR A 253 7.43 17.52 4.31
C TYR A 253 7.17 18.99 4.68
N LEU A 254 7.24 19.36 5.97
CA LEU A 254 6.86 20.71 6.42
C LEU A 254 7.85 21.81 6.03
N THR A 255 9.08 21.45 5.67
CA THR A 255 10.06 22.41 5.14
C THR A 255 9.63 23.00 3.80
N TYR A 256 8.80 22.29 3.05
CA TYR A 256 8.34 22.66 1.73
C TYR A 256 6.94 23.27 1.72
N ASP A 257 6.11 22.95 2.71
CA ASP A 257 4.72 23.34 2.66
C ASP A 257 4.04 23.38 4.04
N ARG A 258 4.01 24.59 4.63
CA ARG A 258 3.23 24.83 5.85
C ARG A 258 1.72 24.80 5.62
N SER A 259 1.29 24.71 4.37
CA SER A 259 -0.11 24.73 3.93
C SER A 259 -0.71 23.32 3.81
N LEU A 260 0.05 22.24 4.03
CA LEU A 260 -0.37 20.86 3.76
C LEU A 260 -1.79 20.53 4.28
N LEU A 261 -2.09 20.93 5.53
CA LEU A 261 -3.42 20.70 6.11
C LEU A 261 -4.50 21.62 5.53
N ASN A 262 -4.12 22.80 5.02
CA ASN A 262 -5.05 23.70 4.34
C ASN A 262 -5.34 23.22 2.91
N GLU A 263 -4.34 22.71 2.21
CA GLU A 263 -4.50 22.16 0.86
C GLU A 263 -5.16 20.79 0.87
N HIS A 264 -4.87 19.99 1.90
CA HIS A 264 -5.36 18.62 2.04
C HIS A 264 -6.01 18.39 3.42
N PRO A 265 -7.14 19.04 3.70
CA PRO A 265 -7.78 18.98 5.02
C PRO A 265 -8.18 17.54 5.40
N ARG A 266 -8.44 16.66 4.44
CA ARG A 266 -8.74 15.23 4.70
C ARG A 266 -7.63 14.47 5.41
N THR A 267 -6.41 14.99 5.44
CA THR A 267 -5.31 14.44 6.26
C THR A 267 -5.67 14.44 7.76
N SER A 268 -6.49 15.40 8.21
CA SER A 268 -6.96 15.49 9.59
C SER A 268 -8.29 14.76 9.87
N TYR A 269 -8.87 14.10 8.88
CA TYR A 269 -10.11 13.32 9.02
C TYR A 269 -9.94 12.19 10.03
N ILE A 270 -10.92 11.98 10.92
CA ILE A 270 -10.97 10.87 11.86
C ILE A 270 -12.20 10.03 11.53
N GLY A 271 -12.00 8.78 11.15
CA GLY A 271 -13.12 7.91 10.80
C GLY A 271 -12.70 6.66 10.05
N GLY A 272 -13.62 6.10 9.28
CA GLY A 272 -13.34 4.94 8.41
C GLY A 272 -12.92 5.36 7.02
N ILE A 273 -11.92 4.67 6.48
CA ILE A 273 -11.52 4.70 5.07
C ILE A 273 -11.79 3.35 4.45
N THR A 274 -12.15 3.33 3.17
CA THR A 274 -12.58 2.09 2.51
C THR A 274 -11.77 1.77 1.26
N CYS A 275 -11.58 0.47 1.06
CA CYS A 275 -11.12 -0.08 -0.20
C CYS A 275 -12.12 -1.18 -0.59
N PHE A 276 -13.22 -0.79 -1.23
CA PHE A 276 -14.36 -1.65 -1.60
C PHE A 276 -14.97 -2.36 -0.38
N ASP A 277 -14.75 -3.67 -0.23
CA ASP A 277 -15.20 -4.49 0.90
C ASP A 277 -14.32 -4.35 2.17
N ILE A 278 -13.21 -3.66 2.07
CA ILE A 278 -12.31 -3.41 3.19
C ILE A 278 -12.68 -2.09 3.85
N VAL A 279 -12.88 -2.11 5.16
CA VAL A 279 -13.05 -0.92 6.01
C VAL A 279 -11.98 -0.92 7.07
N GLU A 280 -11.23 0.17 7.18
CA GLU A 280 -10.20 0.37 8.20
C GLU A 280 -10.39 1.72 8.88
N VAL A 281 -10.00 1.83 10.14
CA VAL A 281 -10.05 3.09 10.85
C VAL A 281 -8.79 3.92 10.55
N TYR A 282 -9.01 5.22 10.35
CA TYR A 282 -7.97 6.22 10.18
C TYR A 282 -8.03 7.19 11.35
N LEU A 283 -7.00 7.18 12.20
CA LEU A 283 -6.96 7.83 13.51
C LEU A 283 -5.73 8.74 13.65
N PRO A 284 -5.63 9.83 12.86
CA PRO A 284 -4.46 10.72 12.87
C PRO A 284 -4.24 11.42 14.21
N GLU A 285 -5.25 11.49 15.09
CA GLU A 285 -5.11 12.03 16.45
C GLU A 285 -4.14 11.24 17.33
N ARG A 286 -3.82 10.01 16.93
CA ARG A 286 -2.84 9.16 17.63
C ARG A 286 -1.40 9.49 17.26
N THR A 287 -1.19 10.21 16.16
CA THR A 287 0.12 10.45 15.54
C THR A 287 0.32 11.91 15.12
N VAL A 288 -0.27 12.85 15.87
CA VAL A 288 -0.27 14.28 15.51
C VAL A 288 1.13 14.92 15.49
N ARG A 289 2.14 14.29 16.09
CA ARG A 289 3.55 14.71 15.96
C ARG A 289 4.00 14.72 14.49
N GLN A 290 3.51 13.78 13.70
CA GLN A 290 3.79 13.74 12.26
C GLN A 290 3.13 14.91 11.50
N LEU A 291 2.22 15.64 12.12
CA LEU A 291 1.60 16.87 11.61
C LEU A 291 2.15 18.15 12.25
N GLY A 292 3.16 18.03 13.12
CA GLY A 292 3.80 19.17 13.81
C GLY A 292 3.01 19.68 15.02
N PHE A 293 2.18 18.84 15.65
CA PHE A 293 1.48 19.16 16.90
C PHE A 293 2.03 18.36 18.07
N ALA A 294 1.85 18.88 19.28
CA ALA A 294 2.18 18.16 20.51
C ALA A 294 1.20 16.99 20.70
N GLN A 295 1.73 15.82 21.05
CA GLN A 295 0.93 14.62 21.24
C GLN A 295 0.32 14.57 22.63
N GLU A 296 -0.99 14.59 22.69
CA GLU A 296 -1.75 14.27 23.91
C GLU A 296 -2.06 12.77 23.96
N ILE A 297 -2.50 12.26 25.14
CA ILE A 297 -3.02 10.90 25.26
C ILE A 297 -4.28 10.79 24.38
N PRO A 298 -4.25 9.93 23.35
CA PRO A 298 -5.36 9.84 22.43
C PRO A 298 -6.57 9.16 23.09
N PRO A 299 -7.80 9.41 22.60
CA PRO A 299 -8.99 8.70 23.08
C PRO A 299 -8.89 7.21 22.71
N ALA A 300 -9.75 6.40 23.36
CA ALA A 300 -9.86 4.98 23.02
C ALA A 300 -10.19 4.82 21.52
N PRO A 301 -9.55 3.87 20.82
CA PRO A 301 -9.78 3.66 19.40
C PRO A 301 -11.22 3.21 19.14
N LEU A 302 -11.70 3.48 17.92
CA LEU A 302 -12.98 2.97 17.44
C LEU A 302 -12.92 1.44 17.43
N ARG A 303 -13.73 0.79 18.25
CA ARG A 303 -13.75 -0.68 18.32
C ARG A 303 -14.68 -1.25 17.24
N PRO A 304 -14.24 -2.27 16.51
CA PRO A 304 -15.11 -3.00 15.63
C PRO A 304 -16.18 -3.76 16.44
N THR A 305 -17.38 -3.92 15.87
CA THR A 305 -18.41 -4.80 16.42
C THR A 305 -18.02 -6.26 16.30
N GLN A 306 -17.28 -6.59 15.24
CA GLN A 306 -16.76 -7.91 15.00
C GLN A 306 -15.36 -7.81 14.34
N ALA A 307 -14.40 -8.50 14.92
CA ALA A 307 -13.07 -8.66 14.32
C ALA A 307 -12.74 -10.14 14.27
N LEU A 308 -12.83 -10.73 13.08
CA LEU A 308 -12.37 -12.10 12.83
C LEU A 308 -10.92 -12.03 12.36
N ARG A 309 -10.03 -12.44 13.26
CA ARG A 309 -8.58 -12.48 13.04
C ARG A 309 -8.02 -13.87 13.34
N PRO A 310 -8.55 -14.94 12.70
CA PRO A 310 -8.08 -16.29 12.95
C PRO A 310 -6.62 -16.43 12.50
N ALA A 311 -5.85 -17.32 13.13
CA ALA A 311 -4.46 -17.60 12.74
C ALA A 311 -4.37 -18.09 11.28
N GLN A 312 -5.40 -18.80 10.82
CA GLN A 312 -5.57 -19.19 9.42
C GLN A 312 -6.97 -18.79 8.94
N GLY A 313 -7.11 -18.49 7.66
CA GLY A 313 -8.38 -18.15 7.04
C GLY A 313 -8.61 -16.66 6.82
N SER A 314 -9.87 -16.28 6.65
CA SER A 314 -10.26 -14.92 6.27
C SER A 314 -10.10 -13.93 7.43
N TYR A 315 -9.42 -12.81 7.16
CA TYR A 315 -9.37 -11.66 8.07
C TYR A 315 -10.52 -10.73 7.71
N SER A 316 -11.41 -10.47 8.66
CA SER A 316 -12.48 -9.49 8.46
C SER A 316 -12.68 -8.65 9.71
N VAL A 317 -12.97 -7.38 9.50
CA VAL A 317 -13.30 -6.41 10.56
C VAL A 317 -14.57 -5.68 10.15
N THR A 318 -15.56 -5.70 11.03
CA THR A 318 -16.85 -5.04 10.81
C THR A 318 -17.08 -4.00 11.89
N PHE A 319 -17.48 -2.80 11.49
CA PHE A 319 -17.88 -1.73 12.39
C PHE A 319 -19.38 -1.52 12.31
N ALA A 320 -20.05 -1.25 13.44
CA ALA A 320 -21.48 -0.93 13.49
C ALA A 320 -21.83 0.29 12.62
N SER A 321 -20.89 1.22 12.52
CA SER A 321 -21.02 2.48 11.78
C SER A 321 -20.39 2.44 10.38
N SER A 322 -20.07 1.26 9.84
CA SER A 322 -19.40 1.18 8.53
C SER A 322 -20.18 1.84 7.39
N CYS A 323 -21.51 1.78 7.43
CA CYS A 323 -22.35 2.51 6.48
C CYS A 323 -22.26 4.05 6.63
N MET A 324 -21.93 4.54 7.84
CA MET A 324 -21.79 5.97 8.11
C MET A 324 -20.43 6.52 7.66
N PHE A 325 -19.39 5.70 7.53
CA PHE A 325 -18.06 6.18 7.18
C PHE A 325 -18.00 6.81 5.80
N THR A 326 -18.65 6.21 4.81
CA THR A 326 -18.74 6.78 3.47
C THR A 326 -19.50 8.11 3.48
N GLU A 327 -20.56 8.21 4.29
CA GLU A 327 -21.32 9.45 4.47
C GLU A 327 -20.50 10.52 5.20
N MET A 328 -19.80 10.16 6.29
CA MET A 328 -18.91 11.06 7.02
C MET A 328 -17.79 11.58 6.10
N TRP A 329 -17.22 10.72 5.28
CA TRP A 329 -16.22 11.11 4.30
C TRP A 329 -16.77 12.06 3.24
N SER A 330 -17.96 11.78 2.68
CA SER A 330 -18.57 12.62 1.64
C SER A 330 -19.00 14.00 2.15
N ARG A 331 -19.38 14.09 3.42
CA ARG A 331 -19.80 15.34 4.09
C ARG A 331 -18.67 16.05 4.83
N PHE A 332 -17.45 15.60 4.70
CA PHE A 332 -16.29 16.27 5.27
C PHE A 332 -16.20 17.73 4.76
N PRO A 333 -15.89 18.75 5.59
CA PRO A 333 -15.57 18.67 7.02
C PRO A 333 -16.76 18.77 7.97
N TYR A 334 -17.98 18.92 7.48
CA TYR A 334 -19.15 19.32 8.27
C TYR A 334 -19.67 18.24 9.22
N CYS A 335 -19.57 16.97 8.87
CA CYS A 335 -20.09 15.84 9.64
C CYS A 335 -19.04 14.86 10.11
N ALA A 336 -17.76 15.13 9.85
CA ALA A 336 -16.65 14.26 10.23
C ALA A 336 -15.92 14.80 11.45
N ARG A 337 -15.47 13.90 12.33
CA ARG A 337 -14.47 14.26 13.32
C ARG A 337 -13.17 14.58 12.60
N VAL A 338 -12.50 15.62 13.04
CA VAL A 338 -11.20 16.07 12.53
C VAL A 338 -10.23 16.24 13.68
N VAL A 339 -8.96 16.14 13.42
CA VAL A 339 -7.95 16.60 14.37
C VAL A 339 -8.20 18.09 14.58
N GLU A 340 -8.48 18.49 15.80
CA GLU A 340 -8.87 19.86 16.10
C GLU A 340 -7.75 20.84 15.73
N GLN A 341 -8.12 21.91 15.05
CA GLN A 341 -7.19 23.01 14.75
C GLN A 341 -6.69 23.72 16.05
N ALA A 342 -7.37 23.48 17.17
CA ALA A 342 -6.99 23.96 18.48
C ALA A 342 -5.84 23.14 19.14
N GLN A 343 -5.38 22.08 18.52
CA GLN A 343 -4.22 21.35 19.03
C GLN A 343 -2.99 22.27 19.05
N ARG A 344 -2.27 22.22 20.16
CA ARG A 344 -1.09 23.04 20.36
C ARG A 344 0.02 22.61 19.39
N ARG A 345 0.57 23.57 18.64
CA ARG A 345 1.78 23.35 17.87
C ARG A 345 2.92 22.88 18.75
N ALA A 346 3.63 21.89 18.29
CA ALA A 346 4.80 21.40 18.99
C ALA A 346 5.91 22.47 19.00
N SER A 347 6.54 22.70 20.15
CA SER A 347 7.72 23.55 20.27
C SER A 347 8.99 22.83 19.85
N VAL A 348 9.00 21.50 20.02
CA VAL A 348 9.99 20.59 19.44
C VAL A 348 9.25 19.46 18.70
N PRO A 349 9.77 18.94 17.57
CA PRO A 349 9.03 17.99 16.72
C PRO A 349 8.53 16.73 17.44
N SER A 350 9.25 16.26 18.47
CA SER A 350 8.91 15.07 19.26
C SER A 350 8.00 15.33 20.45
N GLU A 351 7.50 16.56 20.62
CA GLU A 351 6.79 16.97 21.84
C GLU A 351 5.53 16.13 22.11
N ALA A 352 5.42 15.66 23.34
CA ALA A 352 4.26 14.96 23.85
C ALA A 352 3.91 15.43 25.28
N ALA A 353 2.67 15.13 25.70
CA ALA A 353 2.28 15.37 27.11
C ALA A 353 3.20 14.61 28.07
N PRO A 354 3.47 15.15 29.25
CA PRO A 354 4.44 14.55 30.18
C PRO A 354 4.14 13.10 30.57
N ASP A 355 2.88 12.73 30.60
CA ASP A 355 2.37 11.39 30.96
C ASP A 355 2.13 10.48 29.75
N TYR A 356 2.31 10.98 28.52
CA TYR A 356 2.04 10.21 27.30
C TYR A 356 2.89 8.95 27.19
N VAL A 357 4.19 9.05 27.41
CA VAL A 357 5.11 7.91 27.25
C VAL A 357 4.85 6.83 28.29
N ASP A 358 4.56 7.21 29.53
CA ASP A 358 4.24 6.28 30.62
C ASP A 358 2.90 5.58 30.36
N TRP A 359 1.88 6.33 29.93
CA TRP A 359 0.61 5.77 29.46
C TRP A 359 0.82 4.79 28.31
N PHE A 360 1.64 5.18 27.32
CA PHE A 360 1.88 4.36 26.14
C PHE A 360 2.59 3.05 26.49
N ARG A 361 3.58 3.06 27.36
CA ARG A 361 4.30 1.86 27.82
C ARG A 361 3.39 0.86 28.52
N VAL A 362 2.39 1.33 29.27
CA VAL A 362 1.41 0.47 29.94
C VAL A 362 0.40 -0.09 28.93
N SER A 363 0.07 0.69 27.89
CA SER A 363 -1.01 0.36 26.93
C SER A 363 -0.51 -0.39 25.70
N SER A 364 0.81 -0.57 25.52
CA SER A 364 1.39 -1.10 24.28
C SER A 364 2.54 -2.09 24.53
N HIS A 365 2.97 -2.73 23.45
CA HIS A 365 4.18 -3.56 23.40
C HIS A 365 5.22 -2.87 22.51
N CYS A 366 5.90 -1.85 23.06
CA CYS A 366 6.81 -1.00 22.31
C CYS A 366 8.21 -1.60 22.07
N PHE A 367 8.55 -2.69 22.74
CA PHE A 367 9.81 -3.43 22.54
C PHE A 367 9.53 -4.85 22.10
N LEU A 368 10.36 -5.35 21.19
CA LEU A 368 10.37 -6.77 20.84
C LEU A 368 11.30 -7.49 21.81
N ILE A 369 10.81 -8.52 22.49
CA ILE A 369 11.62 -9.32 23.45
C ILE A 369 12.63 -10.14 22.64
N PRO A 370 13.96 -9.95 22.83
CA PRO A 370 14.95 -10.77 22.17
C PRO A 370 14.87 -12.23 22.63
N GLY A 371 14.75 -13.16 21.73
CA GLY A 371 15.06 -14.58 21.92
C GLY A 371 13.94 -15.56 22.21
N GLU A 372 12.73 -15.16 22.59
CA GLU A 372 11.62 -16.08 22.88
C GLU A 372 10.37 -15.89 22.03
N GLY A 373 10.40 -14.95 21.11
CA GLY A 373 9.28 -14.66 20.24
C GLY A 373 9.30 -15.48 18.94
N PRO A 374 8.26 -15.33 18.11
CA PRO A 374 8.09 -16.04 16.83
C PRO A 374 9.19 -15.77 15.78
N ALA A 375 10.31 -15.15 16.15
CA ALA A 375 11.52 -15.07 15.33
C ALA A 375 11.98 -16.45 14.83
N ALA A 376 11.78 -17.50 15.64
CA ALA A 376 12.02 -18.89 15.22
C ALA A 376 11.02 -19.36 14.15
N ALA A 377 9.81 -18.83 14.14
CA ALA A 377 8.80 -19.15 13.13
C ALA A 377 9.00 -18.35 11.83
N PHE A 378 9.52 -17.10 11.91
CA PHE A 378 9.88 -16.31 10.72
C PHE A 378 11.20 -16.76 10.08
N GLY A 379 12.15 -17.26 10.86
CA GLY A 379 13.45 -17.71 10.36
C GLY A 379 13.42 -19.01 9.56
N ALA A 380 12.35 -19.79 9.67
CA ALA A 380 12.13 -21.02 8.91
C ALA A 380 11.14 -20.84 7.75
N ALA A 381 10.48 -19.68 7.64
CA ALA A 381 9.64 -19.39 6.50
C ALA A 381 10.52 -19.20 5.26
N ASP A 382 10.26 -20.06 4.28
CA ASP A 382 10.95 -20.06 3.01
C ASP A 382 11.03 -18.63 2.43
N ASN A 383 12.20 -18.00 2.52
CA ASN A 383 12.50 -16.65 2.01
C ASN A 383 12.10 -16.44 0.53
N ARG A 384 11.83 -17.54 -0.19
CA ARG A 384 11.41 -17.53 -1.59
C ARG A 384 10.01 -16.93 -1.78
N VAL A 385 9.06 -17.19 -0.86
CA VAL A 385 7.70 -16.66 -1.01
C VAL A 385 7.67 -15.15 -0.75
N GLU A 386 8.47 -14.66 0.18
CA GLU A 386 8.66 -13.21 0.39
C GLU A 386 9.39 -12.54 -0.78
N TYR A 387 10.33 -13.24 -1.37
CA TYR A 387 11.04 -12.83 -2.59
C TYR A 387 10.08 -12.54 -3.74
N PHE A 388 9.20 -13.50 -4.04
CA PHE A 388 8.20 -13.32 -5.10
C PHE A 388 7.26 -12.14 -4.85
N ALA A 389 7.08 -11.71 -3.57
CA ALA A 389 6.22 -10.59 -3.19
C ALA A 389 6.76 -9.24 -3.58
N ALA A 390 8.01 -9.07 -3.38
CA ALA A 390 8.70 -7.85 -3.69
C ALA A 390 9.04 -7.77 -5.19
N GLU A 391 9.35 -8.91 -5.80
CA GLU A 391 9.91 -8.97 -7.15
C GLU A 391 8.85 -8.82 -8.26
N PHE A 392 7.63 -9.36 -8.07
CA PHE A 392 6.64 -9.39 -9.15
C PHE A 392 6.19 -8.00 -9.62
N PRO A 393 5.82 -7.06 -8.75
CA PRO A 393 5.50 -5.69 -9.18
C PRO A 393 6.70 -5.01 -9.86
N THR A 394 7.89 -5.30 -9.38
CA THR A 394 9.15 -4.77 -9.86
C THR A 394 9.46 -5.23 -11.29
N ARG A 395 9.25 -6.50 -11.57
CA ARG A 395 9.47 -7.08 -12.91
C ARG A 395 8.35 -6.74 -13.88
N LEU A 396 7.13 -6.51 -13.38
CA LEU A 396 6.01 -6.06 -14.19
C LEU A 396 6.15 -4.58 -14.61
N ALA A 397 6.75 -3.74 -13.78
CA ALA A 397 6.92 -2.32 -14.05
C ALA A 397 7.64 -2.01 -15.39
N PRO A 398 8.70 -2.72 -15.80
CA PRO A 398 9.30 -2.51 -17.11
C PRO A 398 8.32 -2.78 -18.28
N LEU A 399 7.52 -3.83 -18.21
CA LEU A 399 6.51 -4.14 -19.23
C LEU A 399 5.41 -3.08 -19.32
N LEU A 400 4.98 -2.53 -18.19
CA LEU A 400 4.00 -1.44 -18.14
C LEU A 400 4.54 -0.13 -18.74
N ARG A 401 5.87 0.04 -18.77
CA ARG A 401 6.56 1.21 -19.33
C ARG A 401 6.88 1.09 -20.81
N MET A 402 6.75 -0.11 -21.39
CA MET A 402 7.13 -0.33 -22.80
C MET A 402 6.17 0.32 -23.78
N PRO A 403 6.66 0.82 -24.91
CA PRO A 403 5.80 1.37 -25.96
C PRO A 403 4.85 0.29 -26.51
N ALA A 404 3.80 0.73 -27.22
CA ALA A 404 2.92 -0.20 -27.91
C ALA A 404 3.72 -1.11 -28.86
N ILE A 405 3.35 -2.38 -28.95
CA ILE A 405 4.06 -3.38 -29.75
C ILE A 405 4.31 -2.92 -31.19
N ALA A 406 3.38 -2.15 -31.76
CA ALA A 406 3.51 -1.59 -33.12
C ALA A 406 4.64 -0.54 -33.25
N GLN A 407 5.09 0.05 -32.15
CA GLN A 407 6.12 1.09 -32.10
C GLN A 407 7.46 0.55 -31.55
N MET A 408 7.50 -0.68 -31.09
CA MET A 408 8.71 -1.29 -30.59
C MET A 408 9.70 -1.54 -31.72
N THR A 409 10.93 -1.11 -31.50
CA THR A 409 12.07 -1.58 -32.28
C THR A 409 12.27 -3.10 -32.06
N PRO A 410 12.93 -3.81 -32.96
CA PRO A 410 13.26 -5.23 -32.75
C PRO A 410 13.91 -5.51 -31.38
N ARG A 411 14.82 -4.63 -30.91
CA ARG A 411 15.49 -4.76 -29.61
C ARG A 411 14.52 -4.60 -28.44
N GLU A 412 13.53 -3.72 -28.55
CA GLU A 412 12.50 -3.52 -27.50
C GLU A 412 11.53 -4.69 -27.45
N ARG A 413 11.22 -5.34 -28.59
CA ARG A 413 10.43 -6.58 -28.64
C ARG A 413 11.18 -7.74 -27.98
N ASP A 414 12.47 -7.91 -28.32
CA ASP A 414 13.31 -8.94 -27.70
C ASP A 414 13.38 -8.72 -26.17
N ALA A 415 13.49 -7.47 -25.73
CA ALA A 415 13.47 -7.13 -24.32
C ALA A 415 12.11 -7.41 -23.66
N ALA A 416 10.99 -7.13 -24.34
CA ALA A 416 9.66 -7.44 -23.85
C ALA A 416 9.44 -8.95 -23.71
N ASP A 417 9.87 -9.73 -24.69
CA ASP A 417 9.77 -11.19 -24.68
C ASP A 417 10.65 -11.78 -23.56
N MET A 418 11.84 -11.23 -23.33
CA MET A 418 12.72 -11.62 -22.22
C MET A 418 12.08 -11.33 -20.86
N TYR A 419 11.44 -10.14 -20.65
CA TYR A 419 10.74 -9.83 -19.41
C TYR A 419 9.49 -10.70 -19.20
N LEU A 420 8.80 -11.08 -20.27
CA LEU A 420 7.66 -11.99 -20.20
C LEU A 420 8.11 -13.41 -19.83
N GLU A 421 9.24 -13.86 -20.34
CA GLU A 421 9.83 -15.16 -20.00
C GLU A 421 10.28 -15.17 -18.54
N ASP A 422 10.96 -14.14 -18.09
CA ASP A 422 11.39 -13.93 -16.70
C ASP A 422 10.19 -13.95 -15.71
N LEU A 423 9.04 -13.38 -16.11
CA LEU A 423 7.80 -13.47 -15.35
C LEU A 423 7.19 -14.86 -15.35
N ARG A 424 7.30 -15.62 -16.46
CA ARG A 424 6.83 -17.01 -16.56
C ARG A 424 7.68 -17.94 -15.70
N GLU A 425 9.00 -17.78 -15.73
CA GLU A 425 9.93 -18.55 -14.88
C GLU A 425 9.62 -18.28 -13.41
N LEU A 426 9.48 -17.00 -13.02
CA LEU A 426 9.13 -16.62 -11.67
C LEU A 426 7.80 -17.24 -11.22
N PHE A 427 6.81 -17.31 -12.11
CA PHE A 427 5.52 -17.92 -11.84
C PHE A 427 5.63 -19.45 -11.69
N SER A 428 6.44 -20.09 -12.53
CA SER A 428 6.70 -21.53 -12.48
C SER A 428 7.38 -21.92 -11.15
N GLU A 429 8.42 -21.18 -10.76
CA GLU A 429 9.09 -21.36 -9.47
C GLU A 429 8.13 -21.18 -8.28
N TRP A 430 7.23 -20.20 -8.37
CA TRP A 430 6.20 -19.98 -7.35
C TRP A 430 5.22 -21.16 -7.24
N GLN A 431 4.78 -21.72 -8.38
CA GLN A 431 3.90 -22.90 -8.39
C GLN A 431 4.59 -24.10 -7.77
N GLU A 432 5.87 -24.32 -8.05
CA GLU A 432 6.65 -25.40 -7.47
C GLU A 432 6.82 -25.25 -5.95
N CYS A 433 7.07 -24.03 -5.48
CA CYS A 433 7.16 -23.74 -4.04
C CYS A 433 5.82 -23.99 -3.34
N ARG A 434 4.69 -23.70 -3.99
CA ARG A 434 3.34 -23.93 -3.45
C ARG A 434 2.96 -25.42 -3.40
N GLY A 435 3.45 -26.20 -4.36
CA GLY A 435 3.19 -27.66 -4.42
C GLY A 435 3.99 -28.48 -3.42
N ARG A 436 5.01 -27.90 -2.78
CA ARG A 436 5.89 -28.55 -1.79
C ARG A 436 5.58 -28.22 -0.32
N SER A 437 4.48 -27.48 -0.06
CA SER A 437 4.04 -27.27 1.32
C SER A 437 3.34 -28.54 1.83
N PRO A 438 3.78 -29.12 2.96
CA PRO A 438 3.17 -30.32 3.55
C PRO A 438 1.75 -30.04 4.08
#